data_c228001792b3d37cf074fbe06aaae300
#
_entry.id   c228001792b3d37cf074fbe06aaae300
#
_cell.length_a   1.000
_cell.length_b   1.000
_cell.length_c   1.000
_cell.angle_alpha   90.00
_cell.angle_beta   90.00
_cell.angle_gamma   90.00
#
_symmetry.space_group_name_H-M   'P 1'
#
loop_
_entity.id
_entity.type
_entity.pdbx_description
1 polymer ?
#
loop_
_entity_poly.entity_id
_entity_poly.type
_entity_poly.pdbx_seq_one_letter_code
_entity_poly.pdbx_strand_id
1 'polypeptide(L)'
;MFLVPAFDTVALAAEAAGEAPDLGKILPVWMVMPFVGILLSIALGPLVNVHWWEHNQAKVSLFWAAAFFLPFSLLLDFSSGIYYSLHVYIIDYIPFIILLASLFVISGGIIIRGSLKGTPLFNSGLILLGTLLASWIGTTGASMLLIRPIIRANEFRKAKAHTIIFFIFLVSNIGGSLTPLGDPPLFLGFLHGVPFFWTLKLFWPFLMSMIILLITYYAIDTHFYRQEPALREPIPCGCDTKKEDICVNGLVNLILLGGVIAAVVLSGVYSKEPMFF
;
A
#
# COMPACT_ATOMS: atom_id res chain seq x y z
N MET A 1 36.48 -16.81 18.37
CA MET A 1 36.53 -18.03 17.59
C MET A 1 35.84 -19.22 18.30
N PHE A 2 34.83 -18.99 19.15
CA PHE A 2 34.14 -20.03 19.95
C PHE A 2 32.60 -20.05 19.78
N LEU A 3 32.05 -19.34 18.81
CA LEU A 3 30.59 -19.28 18.59
C LEU A 3 30.09 -20.06 17.35
N VAL A 4 31.00 -20.49 16.47
CA VAL A 4 30.63 -21.18 15.21
C VAL A 4 30.08 -22.59 15.42
N PRO A 5 30.64 -23.47 16.29
CA PRO A 5 30.17 -24.85 16.41
C PRO A 5 28.79 -25.01 17.09
N ALA A 6 28.32 -23.99 17.83
CA ALA A 6 27.02 -24.07 18.47
C ALA A 6 25.84 -23.79 17.46
N PHE A 7 26.13 -23.06 16.39
CA PHE A 7 25.15 -22.76 15.35
C PHE A 7 24.85 -23.97 14.46
N ASP A 8 25.89 -24.72 14.09
CA ASP A 8 25.74 -25.92 13.24
C ASP A 8 24.92 -27.01 13.93
N THR A 9 25.08 -27.16 15.24
CA THR A 9 24.31 -28.17 16.01
C THR A 9 22.84 -27.81 16.19
N VAL A 10 22.50 -26.53 16.30
CA VAL A 10 21.09 -26.08 16.40
C VAL A 10 20.40 -26.16 15.04
N ALA A 11 21.09 -25.79 13.97
CA ALA A 11 20.54 -25.87 12.61
C ALA A 11 20.31 -27.34 12.20
N LEU A 12 21.28 -28.23 12.44
CA LEU A 12 21.14 -29.67 12.19
C LEU A 12 20.07 -30.34 13.05
N ALA A 13 19.90 -29.92 14.30
CA ALA A 13 18.85 -30.45 15.18
C ALA A 13 17.44 -29.99 14.74
N ALA A 14 17.30 -28.77 14.21
CA ALA A 14 16.04 -28.25 13.69
C ALA A 14 15.67 -28.91 12.35
N GLU A 15 16.66 -29.15 11.48
CA GLU A 15 16.48 -29.88 10.23
C GLU A 15 16.08 -31.34 10.45
N ALA A 16 16.63 -31.98 11.49
CA ALA A 16 16.27 -33.35 11.92
C ALA A 16 14.88 -33.41 12.56
N ALA A 17 14.36 -32.31 13.11
CA ALA A 17 13.04 -32.23 13.70
C ALA A 17 11.94 -31.82 12.69
N GLY A 18 12.30 -31.48 11.45
CA GLY A 18 11.36 -30.96 10.43
C GLY A 18 10.78 -29.58 10.74
N GLU A 19 11.33 -28.87 11.72
CA GLU A 19 10.97 -27.49 12.07
C GLU A 19 12.03 -26.54 11.51
N ALA A 20 11.58 -25.52 10.79
CA ALA A 20 12.47 -24.45 10.34
C ALA A 20 13.12 -23.79 11.57
N PRO A 21 14.46 -23.60 11.59
CA PRO A 21 15.14 -23.01 12.72
C PRO A 21 14.60 -21.61 12.99
N ASP A 22 14.30 -21.34 14.26
CA ASP A 22 13.83 -20.02 14.71
C ASP A 22 15.00 -19.02 14.59
N LEU A 23 15.11 -18.41 13.39
CA LEU A 23 16.17 -17.44 13.06
C LEU A 23 16.20 -16.26 14.05
N GLY A 24 15.06 -15.91 14.64
CA GLY A 24 14.98 -14.84 15.63
C GLY A 24 15.74 -15.13 16.92
N LYS A 25 15.97 -16.40 17.27
CA LYS A 25 16.77 -16.80 18.43
C LYS A 25 18.26 -16.92 18.09
N ILE A 26 18.57 -17.15 16.82
CA ILE A 26 19.93 -17.42 16.35
C ILE A 26 20.65 -16.12 15.98
N LEU A 27 19.94 -15.18 15.36
CA LEU A 27 20.52 -13.96 14.83
C LEU A 27 20.84 -12.94 15.94
N PRO A 28 22.03 -12.34 15.96
CA PRO A 28 22.38 -11.29 16.91
C PRO A 28 21.58 -10.01 16.61
N VAL A 29 21.21 -9.30 17.68
CA VAL A 29 20.34 -8.08 17.60
C VAL A 29 20.92 -7.00 16.66
N TRP A 30 22.25 -6.91 16.50
CA TRP A 30 22.84 -5.90 15.59
C TRP A 30 22.49 -6.14 14.12
N MET A 31 22.03 -7.32 13.72
CA MET A 31 21.54 -7.57 12.36
C MET A 31 20.24 -6.83 12.01
N VAL A 32 19.61 -6.19 12.98
CA VAL A 32 18.50 -5.24 12.73
C VAL A 32 19.02 -3.92 12.13
N MET A 33 20.30 -3.57 12.30
CA MET A 33 20.86 -2.30 11.83
C MET A 33 20.69 -2.02 10.34
N PRO A 34 20.89 -2.96 9.42
CA PRO A 34 20.63 -2.73 7.99
C PRO A 34 19.17 -2.38 7.70
N PHE A 35 18.23 -3.00 8.41
CA PHE A 35 16.81 -2.67 8.29
C PHE A 35 16.52 -1.24 8.79
N VAL A 36 17.01 -0.87 9.95
CA VAL A 36 16.90 0.50 10.47
C VAL A 36 17.57 1.50 9.53
N GLY A 37 18.73 1.14 8.99
CA GLY A 37 19.49 1.96 8.06
C GLY A 37 18.74 2.26 6.75
N ILE A 38 18.09 1.25 6.15
CA ILE A 38 17.28 1.47 4.94
C ILE A 38 16.05 2.33 5.24
N LEU A 39 15.36 2.12 6.36
CA LEU A 39 14.23 2.94 6.77
C LEU A 39 14.62 4.41 6.97
N LEU A 40 15.73 4.65 7.67
CA LEU A 40 16.27 6.01 7.85
C LEU A 40 16.71 6.62 6.51
N SER A 41 17.31 5.83 5.62
CA SER A 41 17.70 6.31 4.29
C SER A 41 16.48 6.74 3.46
N ILE A 42 15.39 5.97 3.49
CA ILE A 42 14.14 6.31 2.80
C ILE A 42 13.49 7.57 3.41
N ALA A 43 13.51 7.69 4.74
CA ALA A 43 12.90 8.83 5.43
C ALA A 43 13.72 10.12 5.26
N LEU A 44 15.04 10.05 5.41
CA LEU A 44 15.91 11.24 5.43
C LEU A 44 16.49 11.59 4.05
N GLY A 45 16.69 10.60 3.19
CA GLY A 45 17.30 10.79 1.88
C GLY A 45 16.63 11.88 1.03
N PRO A 46 15.31 11.84 0.83
CA PRO A 46 14.56 12.86 0.11
C PRO A 46 14.60 14.23 0.80
N LEU A 47 14.63 14.26 2.14
CA LEU A 47 14.66 15.53 2.90
C LEU A 47 16.01 16.25 2.80
N VAL A 48 17.10 15.49 2.71
CA VAL A 48 18.45 16.07 2.62
C VAL A 48 18.76 16.51 1.18
N ASN A 49 18.51 15.65 0.20
CA ASN A 49 18.75 15.95 -1.21
C ASN A 49 17.87 15.08 -2.12
N VAL A 50 16.73 15.63 -2.57
CA VAL A 50 15.76 14.95 -3.43
C VAL A 50 16.42 14.42 -4.71
N HIS A 51 17.18 15.28 -5.40
CA HIS A 51 17.78 14.96 -6.69
C HIS A 51 18.82 13.83 -6.59
N TRP A 52 19.68 13.88 -5.57
CA TRP A 52 20.63 12.80 -5.31
C TRP A 52 19.92 11.49 -4.97
N TRP A 53 18.88 11.56 -4.15
CA TRP A 53 18.10 10.39 -3.73
C TRP A 53 17.43 9.69 -4.92
N GLU A 54 16.75 10.43 -5.80
CA GLU A 54 16.09 9.88 -6.98
C GLU A 54 17.05 9.07 -7.88
N HIS A 55 18.30 9.51 -8.01
CA HIS A 55 19.31 8.83 -8.83
C HIS A 55 20.04 7.69 -8.11
N ASN A 56 20.06 7.65 -6.79
CA ASN A 56 20.85 6.70 -6.02
C ASN A 56 20.04 5.76 -5.12
N GLN A 57 18.73 5.88 -5.07
CA GLN A 57 17.88 5.02 -4.22
C GLN A 57 18.14 3.52 -4.43
N ALA A 58 18.32 3.06 -5.67
CA ALA A 58 18.62 1.68 -5.98
C ALA A 58 19.99 1.24 -5.41
N LYS A 59 21.01 2.11 -5.47
CA LYS A 59 22.34 1.81 -4.91
C LYS A 59 22.32 1.76 -3.39
N VAL A 60 21.54 2.67 -2.74
CA VAL A 60 21.37 2.66 -1.29
C VAL A 60 20.63 1.40 -0.84
N SER A 61 19.58 1.00 -1.55
CA SER A 61 18.85 -0.25 -1.28
C SER A 61 19.76 -1.46 -1.43
N LEU A 62 20.56 -1.52 -2.50
CA LEU A 62 21.53 -2.61 -2.73
C LEU A 62 22.61 -2.64 -1.65
N PHE A 63 23.11 -1.48 -1.22
CA PHE A 63 24.07 -1.38 -0.13
C PHE A 63 23.53 -2.01 1.16
N TRP A 64 22.32 -1.65 1.59
CA TRP A 64 21.70 -2.19 2.80
C TRP A 64 21.35 -3.67 2.66
N ALA A 65 20.92 -4.11 1.46
CA ALA A 65 20.69 -5.52 1.18
C ALA A 65 21.99 -6.33 1.32
N ALA A 66 23.11 -5.84 0.75
CA ALA A 66 24.43 -6.47 0.90
C ALA A 66 24.92 -6.42 2.34
N ALA A 67 24.71 -5.31 3.06
CA ALA A 67 25.07 -5.16 4.46
C ALA A 67 24.32 -6.13 5.39
N PHE A 68 23.14 -6.59 5.00
CA PHE A 68 22.43 -7.68 5.68
C PHE A 68 22.90 -9.05 5.19
N PHE A 69 22.90 -9.29 3.88
CA PHE A 69 23.15 -10.60 3.29
C PHE A 69 24.55 -11.15 3.58
N LEU A 70 25.57 -10.31 3.51
CA LEU A 70 26.96 -10.77 3.73
C LEU A 70 27.18 -11.32 5.16
N PRO A 71 26.86 -10.57 6.24
CA PRO A 71 27.00 -11.12 7.59
C PRO A 71 26.06 -12.31 7.84
N PHE A 72 24.85 -12.28 7.29
CA PHE A 72 23.88 -13.37 7.39
C PHE A 72 24.43 -14.68 6.82
N SER A 73 24.99 -14.62 5.61
CA SER A 73 25.59 -15.78 4.95
C SER A 73 26.87 -16.27 5.63
N LEU A 74 27.63 -15.37 6.28
CA LEU A 74 28.84 -15.75 7.03
C LEU A 74 28.51 -16.39 8.39
N LEU A 75 27.40 -16.03 9.01
CA LEU A 75 26.96 -16.57 10.29
C LEU A 75 26.31 -17.95 10.18
N LEU A 76 25.52 -18.18 9.13
CA LEU A 76 24.76 -19.42 8.96
C LEU A 76 25.49 -20.47 8.12
N ASP A 77 26.24 -20.10 7.18
CA ASP A 77 26.83 -20.79 6.03
C ASP A 77 26.26 -20.21 4.72
N PHE A 78 27.13 -20.11 3.72
CA PHE A 78 26.77 -19.45 2.46
C PHE A 78 25.59 -20.14 1.74
N SER A 79 25.54 -21.47 1.78
CA SER A 79 24.46 -22.26 1.17
C SER A 79 23.13 -22.00 1.86
N SER A 80 23.11 -22.04 3.18
CA SER A 80 21.93 -21.73 4.00
C SER A 80 21.47 -20.28 3.84
N GLY A 81 22.41 -19.33 3.80
CA GLY A 81 22.11 -17.92 3.54
C GLY A 81 21.41 -17.69 2.22
N ILE A 82 21.87 -18.35 1.14
CA ILE A 82 21.19 -18.31 -0.17
C ILE A 82 19.80 -18.96 -0.10
N TYR A 83 19.70 -20.12 0.51
CA TYR A 83 18.43 -20.84 0.63
C TYR A 83 17.35 -20.00 1.31
N TYR A 84 17.63 -19.42 2.49
CA TYR A 84 16.67 -18.58 3.19
C TYR A 84 16.32 -17.30 2.42
N SER A 85 17.30 -16.68 1.76
CA SER A 85 17.06 -15.51 0.93
C SER A 85 16.18 -15.82 -0.28
N LEU A 86 16.40 -16.95 -0.96
CA LEU A 86 15.57 -17.42 -2.06
C LEU A 86 14.18 -17.82 -1.59
N HIS A 87 14.07 -18.44 -0.42
CA HIS A 87 12.79 -18.82 0.18
C HIS A 87 11.90 -17.59 0.40
N VAL A 88 12.41 -16.57 1.08
CA VAL A 88 11.69 -15.30 1.27
C VAL A 88 11.34 -14.63 -0.07
N TYR A 89 12.27 -14.67 -1.03
CA TYR A 89 12.04 -14.08 -2.35
C TYR A 89 10.91 -14.78 -3.11
N ILE A 90 10.86 -16.12 -3.08
CA ILE A 90 9.86 -16.90 -3.82
C ILE A 90 8.50 -16.89 -3.09
N ILE A 91 8.49 -17.03 -1.77
CA ILE A 91 7.26 -17.23 -1.00
C ILE A 91 6.60 -15.90 -0.62
N ASP A 92 7.39 -14.88 -0.28
CA ASP A 92 6.84 -13.60 0.16
C ASP A 92 6.84 -12.55 -0.97
N TYR A 93 8.00 -12.34 -1.60
CA TYR A 93 8.17 -11.22 -2.54
C TYR A 93 7.45 -11.44 -3.85
N ILE A 94 7.53 -12.61 -4.48
CA ILE A 94 6.89 -12.88 -5.77
C ILE A 94 5.35 -12.80 -5.66
N PRO A 95 4.66 -13.49 -4.73
CA PRO A 95 3.21 -13.35 -4.57
C PRO A 95 2.78 -11.92 -4.28
N PHE A 96 3.54 -11.20 -3.47
CA PHE A 96 3.30 -9.79 -3.17
C PHE A 96 3.37 -8.91 -4.42
N ILE A 97 4.41 -9.03 -5.24
CA ILE A 97 4.54 -8.27 -6.49
C ILE A 97 3.46 -8.63 -7.51
N ILE A 98 3.11 -9.91 -7.62
CA ILE A 98 2.02 -10.36 -8.52
C ILE A 98 0.70 -9.73 -8.09
N LEU A 99 0.40 -9.71 -6.78
CA LEU A 99 -0.81 -9.07 -6.27
C LEU A 99 -0.81 -7.58 -6.58
N LEU A 100 0.26 -6.86 -6.23
CA LEU A 100 0.36 -5.42 -6.51
C LEU A 100 0.23 -5.10 -7.99
N ALA A 101 0.92 -5.85 -8.86
CA ALA A 101 0.84 -5.67 -10.30
C ALA A 101 -0.58 -5.93 -10.82
N SER A 102 -1.23 -6.98 -10.34
CA SER A 102 -2.62 -7.31 -10.71
C SER A 102 -3.58 -6.18 -10.31
N LEU A 103 -3.53 -5.73 -9.06
CA LEU A 103 -4.36 -4.63 -8.58
C LEU A 103 -4.07 -3.33 -9.33
N PHE A 104 -2.81 -3.03 -9.62
CA PHE A 104 -2.40 -1.84 -10.35
C PHE A 104 -2.93 -1.82 -11.80
N VAL A 105 -2.75 -2.92 -12.53
CA VAL A 105 -3.20 -3.03 -13.93
C VAL A 105 -4.72 -2.99 -14.01
N ILE A 106 -5.41 -3.72 -13.15
CA ILE A 106 -6.87 -3.81 -13.15
C ILE A 106 -7.49 -2.47 -12.77
N SER A 107 -7.03 -1.83 -11.69
CA SER A 107 -7.57 -0.54 -11.25
C SER A 107 -7.23 0.59 -12.21
N GLY A 108 -6.06 0.56 -12.85
CA GLY A 108 -5.67 1.51 -13.88
C GLY A 108 -6.54 1.48 -15.15
N GLY A 109 -7.22 0.36 -15.39
CA GLY A 109 -8.17 0.20 -16.50
C GLY A 109 -9.58 0.74 -16.23
N ILE A 110 -9.87 1.16 -14.99
CA ILE A 110 -11.16 1.78 -14.63
C ILE A 110 -10.99 3.31 -14.73
N ILE A 111 -11.81 3.96 -15.55
CA ILE A 111 -11.72 5.40 -15.77
C ILE A 111 -13.10 6.04 -15.53
N ILE A 112 -13.13 7.01 -14.64
CA ILE A 112 -14.32 7.84 -14.40
C ILE A 112 -14.19 9.11 -15.23
N ARG A 113 -15.15 9.35 -16.13
CA ARG A 113 -15.27 10.55 -16.97
C ARG A 113 -16.57 11.27 -16.64
N GLY A 114 -16.60 12.59 -16.79
CA GLY A 114 -17.78 13.42 -16.58
C GLY A 114 -17.41 14.86 -16.27
N SER A 115 -18.39 15.77 -16.41
CA SER A 115 -18.23 17.17 -16.00
C SER A 115 -18.40 17.30 -14.49
N LEU A 116 -17.29 17.12 -13.76
CA LEU A 116 -17.27 17.10 -12.30
C LEU A 116 -17.05 18.52 -11.76
N LYS A 117 -17.94 19.01 -10.90
CA LYS A 117 -17.74 20.28 -10.18
C LYS A 117 -17.16 20.01 -8.81
N GLY A 118 -15.99 20.59 -8.50
CA GLY A 118 -15.28 20.45 -7.23
C GLY A 118 -15.96 21.17 -6.06
N THR A 119 -17.22 20.81 -5.77
CA THR A 119 -17.94 21.32 -4.59
C THR A 119 -17.48 20.56 -3.35
N PRO A 120 -17.51 21.16 -2.15
CA PRO A 120 -17.13 20.50 -0.91
C PRO A 120 -17.84 19.16 -0.67
N LEU A 121 -19.13 19.10 -0.95
CA LEU A 121 -19.91 17.87 -0.81
C LEU A 121 -19.48 16.79 -1.80
N PHE A 122 -19.25 17.17 -3.06
CA PHE A 122 -18.83 16.25 -4.10
C PHE A 122 -17.43 15.68 -3.82
N ASN A 123 -16.47 16.54 -3.44
CA ASN A 123 -15.12 16.13 -3.07
C ASN A 123 -15.14 15.20 -1.85
N SER A 124 -15.93 15.53 -0.81
CA SER A 124 -16.09 14.67 0.37
C SER A 124 -16.68 13.31 -0.01
N GLY A 125 -17.66 13.29 -0.91
CA GLY A 125 -18.26 12.04 -1.42
C GLY A 125 -17.26 11.17 -2.18
N LEU A 126 -16.41 11.76 -3.04
CA LEU A 126 -15.36 11.04 -3.76
C LEU A 126 -14.28 10.50 -2.81
N ILE A 127 -13.87 11.28 -1.82
CA ILE A 127 -12.90 10.84 -0.80
C ILE A 127 -13.50 9.71 0.03
N LEU A 128 -14.75 9.83 0.47
CA LEU A 128 -15.44 8.75 1.19
C LEU A 128 -15.52 7.48 0.35
N LEU A 129 -15.95 7.57 -0.91
CA LEU A 129 -16.01 6.44 -1.83
C LEU A 129 -14.64 5.80 -1.98
N GLY A 130 -13.58 6.61 -2.18
CA GLY A 130 -12.21 6.12 -2.30
C GLY A 130 -11.72 5.42 -1.05
N THR A 131 -12.04 5.95 0.14
CA THR A 131 -11.68 5.35 1.43
C THR A 131 -12.31 3.97 1.60
N LEU A 132 -13.58 3.82 1.23
CA LEU A 132 -14.27 2.52 1.29
C LEU A 132 -13.75 1.53 0.25
N LEU A 133 -13.46 2.00 -0.97
CA LEU A 133 -12.91 1.17 -2.03
C LEU A 133 -11.48 0.71 -1.73
N ALA A 134 -10.68 1.56 -1.08
CA ALA A 134 -9.26 1.28 -0.83
C ALA A 134 -9.02 -0.01 -0.05
N SER A 135 -9.93 -0.38 0.85
CA SER A 135 -9.85 -1.66 1.57
C SER A 135 -9.98 -2.89 0.66
N TRP A 136 -10.60 -2.77 -0.51
CA TRP A 136 -10.89 -3.88 -1.41
C TRP A 136 -9.97 -3.93 -2.63
N ILE A 137 -9.67 -2.76 -3.21
CA ILE A 137 -8.86 -2.65 -4.43
C ILE A 137 -7.43 -2.19 -4.16
N GLY A 138 -7.07 -2.09 -2.88
CA GLY A 138 -5.81 -1.52 -2.43
C GLY A 138 -5.79 0.01 -2.46
N THR A 139 -5.02 0.59 -1.57
CA THR A 139 -4.83 2.06 -1.49
C THR A 139 -4.29 2.62 -2.80
N THR A 140 -3.35 1.93 -3.44
CA THR A 140 -2.79 2.32 -4.75
C THR A 140 -3.85 2.32 -5.83
N GLY A 141 -4.68 1.27 -5.89
CA GLY A 141 -5.76 1.14 -6.87
C GLY A 141 -6.82 2.23 -6.73
N ALA A 142 -7.31 2.44 -5.50
CA ALA A 142 -8.28 3.49 -5.20
C ALA A 142 -7.73 4.89 -5.49
N SER A 143 -6.46 5.11 -5.14
CA SER A 143 -5.80 6.39 -5.40
C SER A 143 -5.67 6.68 -6.89
N MET A 144 -5.23 5.72 -7.70
CA MET A 144 -5.13 5.89 -9.16
C MET A 144 -6.47 6.11 -9.81
N LEU A 145 -7.51 5.44 -9.34
CA LEU A 145 -8.87 5.59 -9.86
C LEU A 145 -9.42 7.01 -9.62
N LEU A 146 -9.21 7.57 -8.44
CA LEU A 146 -9.92 8.78 -8.00
C LEU A 146 -9.09 10.06 -8.02
N ILE A 147 -7.76 9.98 -8.01
CA ILE A 147 -6.91 11.18 -7.99
C ILE A 147 -7.13 12.07 -9.21
N ARG A 148 -7.25 11.48 -10.40
CA ARG A 148 -7.47 12.22 -11.64
C ARG A 148 -8.84 12.93 -11.67
N PRO A 149 -9.98 12.28 -11.36
CA PRO A 149 -11.26 12.94 -11.18
C PRO A 149 -11.22 14.08 -10.17
N ILE A 150 -10.59 13.89 -9.02
CA ILE A 150 -10.46 14.92 -7.98
C ILE A 150 -9.66 16.11 -8.48
N ILE A 151 -8.50 15.89 -9.10
CA ILE A 151 -7.68 16.99 -9.65
C ILE A 151 -8.47 17.78 -10.71
N ARG A 152 -9.12 17.10 -11.64
CA ARG A 152 -9.93 17.73 -12.69
C ARG A 152 -11.12 18.52 -12.13
N ALA A 153 -11.83 17.94 -11.16
CA ALA A 153 -12.97 18.61 -10.52
C ALA A 153 -12.55 19.93 -9.83
N ASN A 154 -11.31 19.99 -9.36
CA ASN A 154 -10.75 21.13 -8.62
C ASN A 154 -9.75 21.96 -9.45
N GLU A 155 -9.70 21.81 -10.77
CA GLU A 155 -8.73 22.50 -11.63
C GLU A 155 -8.84 24.02 -11.52
N PHE A 156 -10.07 24.53 -11.47
CA PHE A 156 -10.37 25.95 -11.41
C PHE A 156 -10.22 26.57 -10.01
N ARG A 157 -9.96 25.77 -8.98
CA ARG A 157 -9.79 26.22 -7.59
C ARG A 157 -8.36 26.67 -7.33
N LYS A 158 -8.20 27.80 -6.66
CA LYS A 158 -6.90 28.30 -6.21
C LYS A 158 -6.38 27.49 -5.00
N ALA A 159 -7.26 27.27 -4.01
CA ALA A 159 -6.95 26.51 -2.81
C ALA A 159 -7.37 25.04 -2.98
N LYS A 160 -6.48 24.17 -3.45
CA LYS A 160 -6.74 22.74 -3.68
C LYS A 160 -5.78 21.79 -2.95
N ALA A 161 -4.72 22.32 -2.34
CA ALA A 161 -3.71 21.49 -1.67
C ALA A 161 -4.30 20.64 -0.52
N HIS A 162 -5.20 21.23 0.28
CA HIS A 162 -5.86 20.52 1.38
C HIS A 162 -6.67 19.31 0.89
N THR A 163 -7.32 19.39 -0.28
CA THR A 163 -8.07 18.25 -0.87
C THR A 163 -7.14 17.07 -1.13
N ILE A 164 -5.95 17.32 -1.68
CA ILE A 164 -4.96 16.26 -1.93
C ILE A 164 -4.40 15.70 -0.63
N ILE A 165 -4.12 16.55 0.37
CA ILE A 165 -3.64 16.11 1.67
C ILE A 165 -4.65 15.16 2.36
N PHE A 166 -5.92 15.56 2.42
CA PHE A 166 -6.95 14.71 3.01
C PHE A 166 -7.26 13.46 2.18
N PHE A 167 -7.12 13.53 0.86
CA PHE A 167 -7.17 12.37 -0.01
C PHE A 167 -6.09 11.33 0.34
N ILE A 168 -4.86 11.79 0.57
CA ILE A 168 -3.76 10.91 0.98
C ILE A 168 -4.07 10.30 2.35
N PHE A 169 -4.51 11.08 3.33
CA PHE A 169 -4.82 10.54 4.66
C PHE A 169 -5.96 9.52 4.65
N LEU A 170 -7.02 9.80 3.93
CA LEU A 170 -8.22 8.97 3.91
C LEU A 170 -8.11 7.81 2.93
N VAL A 171 -7.83 8.08 1.65
CA VAL A 171 -7.86 7.06 0.60
C VAL A 171 -6.56 6.26 0.56
N SER A 172 -5.41 6.97 0.58
CA SER A 172 -4.10 6.31 0.41
C SER A 172 -3.55 5.68 1.70
N ASN A 173 -4.13 5.99 2.86
CA ASN A 173 -3.69 5.47 4.15
C ASN A 173 -4.81 4.72 4.89
N ILE A 174 -5.72 5.46 5.54
CA ILE A 174 -6.75 4.87 6.40
C ILE A 174 -7.62 3.86 5.66
N GLY A 175 -7.94 4.17 4.38
CA GLY A 175 -8.77 3.31 3.55
C GLY A 175 -8.25 1.88 3.38
N GLY A 176 -6.94 1.66 3.48
CA GLY A 176 -6.34 0.33 3.34
C GLY A 176 -6.43 -0.58 4.55
N SER A 177 -6.89 -0.10 5.71
CA SER A 177 -6.71 -0.80 6.99
C SER A 177 -7.64 -1.99 7.26
N LEU A 178 -8.75 -2.16 6.52
CA LEU A 178 -9.77 -3.17 6.84
C LEU A 178 -9.56 -4.53 6.23
N THR A 179 -8.72 -4.66 5.21
CA THR A 179 -8.40 -5.96 4.62
C THR A 179 -6.92 -6.07 4.26
N PRO A 180 -6.37 -7.28 4.17
CA PRO A 180 -4.99 -7.50 3.72
C PRO A 180 -4.69 -6.97 2.31
N LEU A 181 -5.71 -6.85 1.45
CA LEU A 181 -5.57 -6.29 0.10
C LEU A 181 -5.41 -4.77 0.10
N GLY A 182 -5.84 -4.11 1.18
CA GLY A 182 -5.83 -2.68 1.30
C GLY A 182 -4.44 -2.09 1.38
N ASP A 183 -3.54 -2.75 2.12
CA ASP A 183 -2.21 -2.22 2.41
C ASP A 183 -1.14 -3.32 2.38
N PRO A 184 0.02 -3.10 1.71
CA PRO A 184 1.09 -4.07 1.57
C PRO A 184 1.55 -4.77 2.86
N PRO A 185 1.80 -4.07 3.98
CA PRO A 185 2.18 -4.73 5.23
C PRO A 185 1.12 -5.69 5.78
N LEU A 186 -0.16 -5.39 5.57
CA LEU A 186 -1.24 -6.27 6.01
C LEU A 186 -1.30 -7.55 5.17
N PHE A 187 -0.97 -7.45 3.88
CA PHE A 187 -0.87 -8.63 3.00
C PHE A 187 0.29 -9.54 3.41
N LEU A 188 1.45 -8.98 3.75
CA LEU A 188 2.56 -9.78 4.29
C LEU A 188 2.16 -10.48 5.59
N GLY A 189 1.46 -9.80 6.49
CA GLY A 189 0.91 -10.42 7.70
C GLY A 189 -0.04 -11.59 7.39
N PHE A 190 -0.86 -11.46 6.33
CA PHE A 190 -1.73 -12.52 5.84
C PHE A 190 -0.93 -13.73 5.33
N LEU A 191 0.14 -13.53 4.54
CA LEU A 191 1.03 -14.60 4.09
C LEU A 191 1.70 -15.34 5.26
N HIS A 192 1.95 -14.64 6.38
CA HIS A 192 2.50 -15.22 7.61
C HIS A 192 1.44 -15.74 8.59
N GLY A 193 0.24 -16.09 8.10
CA GLY A 193 -0.78 -16.81 8.85
C GLY A 193 -1.77 -15.95 9.65
N VAL A 194 -1.75 -14.61 9.51
CA VAL A 194 -2.81 -13.77 10.06
C VAL A 194 -4.10 -13.99 9.27
N PRO A 195 -5.24 -14.35 9.91
CA PRO A 195 -6.48 -14.57 9.19
C PRO A 195 -6.94 -13.36 8.39
N PHE A 196 -7.45 -13.54 7.16
CA PHE A 196 -7.89 -12.49 6.27
C PHE A 196 -8.82 -11.45 6.93
N PHE A 197 -9.80 -11.92 7.70
CA PHE A 197 -10.77 -11.06 8.38
C PHE A 197 -10.33 -10.54 9.75
N TRP A 198 -9.08 -10.81 10.16
CA TRP A 198 -8.59 -10.33 11.47
C TRP A 198 -8.57 -8.78 11.53
N THR A 199 -8.24 -8.13 10.44
CA THR A 199 -8.17 -6.68 10.30
C THR A 199 -9.52 -5.98 10.45
N LEU A 200 -10.64 -6.69 10.26
CA LEU A 200 -11.98 -6.15 10.54
C LEU A 200 -12.19 -5.78 12.02
N LYS A 201 -11.35 -6.27 12.94
CA LYS A 201 -11.35 -5.78 14.34
C LYS A 201 -11.00 -4.30 14.44
N LEU A 202 -10.33 -3.75 13.44
CA LEU A 202 -10.01 -2.33 13.34
C LEU A 202 -11.17 -1.47 12.81
N PHE A 203 -12.35 -2.06 12.58
CA PHE A 203 -13.50 -1.36 12.02
C PHE A 203 -13.87 -0.09 12.82
N TRP A 204 -13.93 -0.17 14.14
CA TRP A 204 -14.28 0.99 14.97
C TRP A 204 -13.23 2.11 14.95
N PRO A 205 -11.94 1.85 15.14
CA PRO A 205 -10.89 2.86 14.94
C PRO A 205 -10.88 3.46 13.52
N PHE A 206 -11.06 2.61 12.51
CA PHE A 206 -11.18 3.05 11.11
C PHE A 206 -12.36 4.02 10.94
N LEU A 207 -13.56 3.64 11.38
CA LEU A 207 -14.77 4.43 11.23
C LEU A 207 -14.64 5.78 11.95
N MET A 208 -14.12 5.80 13.19
CA MET A 208 -13.90 7.03 13.96
C MET A 208 -12.91 7.95 13.23
N SER A 209 -11.78 7.44 12.80
CA SER A 209 -10.76 8.22 12.07
C SER A 209 -11.29 8.77 10.75
N MET A 210 -12.01 7.95 9.99
CA MET A 210 -12.65 8.36 8.74
C MET A 210 -13.65 9.48 8.95
N ILE A 211 -14.54 9.36 9.94
CA ILE A 211 -15.58 10.36 10.22
C ILE A 211 -14.93 11.69 10.65
N ILE A 212 -14.00 11.64 11.60
CA ILE A 212 -13.32 12.84 12.12
C ILE A 212 -12.61 13.59 11.00
N LEU A 213 -11.82 12.88 10.19
CA LEU A 213 -11.08 13.51 9.09
C LEU A 213 -11.99 13.99 7.96
N LEU A 214 -13.06 13.27 7.64
CA LEU A 214 -14.00 13.68 6.60
C LEU A 214 -14.78 14.94 7.02
N ILE A 215 -15.20 15.03 8.27
CA ILE A 215 -15.86 16.22 8.80
C ILE A 215 -14.89 17.41 8.82
N THR A 216 -13.66 17.18 9.28
CA THR A 216 -12.60 18.21 9.28
C THR A 216 -12.32 18.70 7.86
N TYR A 217 -12.17 17.77 6.91
CA TYR A 217 -12.00 18.10 5.50
C TYR A 217 -13.16 18.95 4.97
N TYR A 218 -14.40 18.49 5.20
CA TYR A 218 -15.59 19.19 4.72
C TYR A 218 -15.68 20.62 5.27
N ALA A 219 -15.36 20.82 6.54
CA ALA A 219 -15.33 22.14 7.17
C ALA A 219 -14.29 23.06 6.53
N ILE A 220 -13.06 22.55 6.38
CA ILE A 220 -11.94 23.27 5.76
C ILE A 220 -12.25 23.59 4.29
N ASP A 221 -12.70 22.60 3.52
CA ASP A 221 -13.00 22.79 2.10
C ASP A 221 -14.16 23.75 1.87
N THR A 222 -15.18 23.71 2.73
CA THR A 222 -16.29 24.67 2.69
C THR A 222 -15.82 26.10 3.01
N HIS A 223 -14.90 26.25 3.95
CA HIS A 223 -14.32 27.55 4.30
C HIS A 223 -13.60 28.16 3.09
N PHE A 224 -12.69 27.43 2.47
CA PHE A 224 -11.97 27.90 1.28
C PHE A 224 -12.89 28.10 0.07
N TYR A 225 -13.87 27.21 -0.14
CA TYR A 225 -14.83 27.36 -1.22
C TYR A 225 -15.67 28.64 -1.10
N ARG A 226 -16.01 29.07 0.11
CA ARG A 226 -16.73 30.33 0.37
C ARG A 226 -15.88 31.56 0.10
N GLN A 227 -14.58 31.47 0.19
CA GLN A 227 -13.65 32.57 -0.08
C GLN A 227 -13.33 32.74 -1.57
N GLU A 228 -13.78 31.83 -2.44
CA GLU A 228 -13.58 31.91 -3.89
C GLU A 228 -14.90 32.29 -4.63
N PRO A 229 -15.25 33.58 -4.68
CA PRO A 229 -16.54 34.05 -5.28
C PRO A 229 -16.65 33.67 -6.75
N ALA A 230 -15.54 33.63 -7.50
CA ALA A 230 -15.50 33.28 -8.93
C ALA A 230 -16.05 31.86 -9.24
N LEU A 231 -16.16 30.98 -8.24
CA LEU A 231 -16.76 29.65 -8.41
C LEU A 231 -18.29 29.66 -8.28
N ARG A 232 -18.88 30.77 -7.82
CA ARG A 232 -20.35 30.93 -7.66
C ARG A 232 -21.00 31.46 -8.91
N GLU A 233 -20.28 32.20 -9.74
CA GLU A 233 -20.82 32.67 -11.00
C GLU A 233 -20.85 31.52 -12.01
N PRO A 234 -21.95 31.38 -12.78
CA PRO A 234 -21.96 30.51 -13.94
C PRO A 234 -20.84 31.01 -14.86
N ILE A 235 -19.86 30.15 -15.14
CA ILE A 235 -18.79 30.47 -16.13
C ILE A 235 -19.54 30.92 -17.39
N PRO A 236 -19.30 32.14 -17.95
CA PRO A 236 -19.90 32.54 -19.21
C PRO A 236 -19.45 31.51 -20.26
N CYS A 237 -20.31 30.58 -20.58
CA CYS A 237 -20.03 29.52 -21.53
C CYS A 237 -19.99 30.12 -22.93
N GLY A 238 -18.80 30.49 -23.40
CA GLY A 238 -18.47 30.66 -24.81
C GLY A 238 -18.09 29.36 -25.51
N CYS A 239 -18.06 28.22 -24.80
CA CYS A 239 -17.86 26.90 -25.39
C CYS A 239 -18.99 25.99 -24.97
N ASP A 240 -19.62 25.34 -25.93
CA ASP A 240 -20.60 24.27 -25.80
C ASP A 240 -20.02 23.14 -24.90
N THR A 241 -20.06 23.32 -23.60
CA THR A 241 -19.80 22.20 -22.66
C THR A 241 -21.10 21.40 -22.61
N LYS A 242 -21.26 20.46 -23.56
CA LYS A 242 -22.17 19.33 -23.37
C LYS A 242 -21.90 18.82 -21.95
N LYS A 243 -22.91 18.83 -21.08
CA LYS A 243 -22.85 18.12 -19.81
C LYS A 243 -22.54 16.68 -20.15
N GLU A 244 -21.29 16.30 -19.97
CA GLU A 244 -20.92 14.89 -20.08
C GLU A 244 -21.48 14.19 -18.85
N ASP A 245 -22.38 13.23 -19.08
CA ASP A 245 -22.85 12.36 -18.03
C ASP A 245 -21.69 11.58 -17.42
N ILE A 246 -21.80 11.30 -16.12
CA ILE A 246 -20.78 10.50 -15.44
C ILE A 246 -20.77 9.11 -16.08
N CYS A 247 -19.69 8.78 -16.76
CA CYS A 247 -19.46 7.50 -17.40
C CYS A 247 -18.29 6.78 -16.74
N VAL A 248 -18.52 5.53 -16.34
CA VAL A 248 -17.48 4.65 -15.82
C VAL A 248 -17.09 3.67 -16.92
N ASN A 249 -15.89 3.83 -17.47
CA ASN A 249 -15.34 2.92 -18.46
C ASN A 249 -14.49 1.84 -17.76
N GLY A 250 -14.51 0.62 -18.31
CA GLY A 250 -13.69 -0.49 -17.78
C GLY A 250 -14.45 -1.38 -16.78
N LEU A 251 -15.77 -1.55 -16.93
CA LEU A 251 -16.58 -2.44 -16.08
C LEU A 251 -16.05 -3.90 -16.05
N VAL A 252 -15.42 -4.38 -17.14
CA VAL A 252 -14.76 -5.70 -17.18
C VAL A 252 -13.67 -5.81 -16.10
N ASN A 253 -12.98 -4.73 -15.80
CA ASN A 253 -11.95 -4.73 -14.76
C ASN A 253 -12.53 -4.90 -13.34
N LEU A 254 -13.80 -4.54 -13.10
CA LEU A 254 -14.47 -4.86 -11.83
C LEU A 254 -14.68 -6.36 -11.66
N ILE A 255 -14.95 -7.09 -12.73
CA ILE A 255 -15.07 -8.55 -12.69
C ILE A 255 -13.70 -9.18 -12.40
N LEU A 256 -12.64 -8.70 -13.07
CA LEU A 256 -11.26 -9.15 -12.83
C LEU A 256 -10.83 -8.85 -11.40
N LEU A 257 -11.19 -7.69 -10.88
CA LEU A 257 -10.95 -7.30 -9.48
C LEU A 257 -11.63 -8.27 -8.51
N GLY A 258 -12.90 -8.58 -8.74
CA GLY A 258 -13.62 -9.59 -7.97
C GLY A 258 -12.94 -10.96 -8.01
N GLY A 259 -12.37 -11.33 -9.16
CA GLY A 259 -11.56 -12.55 -9.33
C GLY A 259 -10.29 -12.55 -8.48
N VAL A 260 -9.55 -11.44 -8.43
CA VAL A 260 -8.35 -11.29 -7.58
C VAL A 260 -8.73 -11.40 -6.10
N ILE A 261 -9.78 -10.69 -5.67
CA ILE A 261 -10.26 -10.76 -4.28
C ILE A 261 -10.64 -12.20 -3.92
N ALA A 262 -11.41 -12.86 -4.78
CA ALA A 262 -11.81 -14.24 -4.57
C ALA A 262 -10.61 -15.20 -4.49
N ALA A 263 -9.62 -15.04 -5.38
CA ALA A 263 -8.40 -15.84 -5.38
C ALA A 263 -7.60 -15.69 -4.07
N VAL A 264 -7.43 -14.45 -3.58
CA VAL A 264 -6.71 -14.20 -2.32
C VAL A 264 -7.48 -14.76 -1.12
N VAL A 265 -8.79 -14.57 -1.05
CA VAL A 265 -9.61 -15.14 0.03
C VAL A 265 -9.57 -16.67 0.02
N LEU A 266 -9.69 -17.29 -1.15
CA LEU A 266 -9.58 -18.74 -1.31
C LEU A 266 -8.19 -19.23 -0.91
N SER A 267 -7.12 -18.58 -1.35
CA SER A 267 -5.76 -18.89 -0.93
C SER A 267 -5.62 -18.93 0.60
N GLY A 268 -6.18 -17.94 1.31
CA GLY A 268 -6.14 -17.90 2.78
C GLY A 268 -7.00 -18.95 3.48
N VAL A 269 -8.04 -19.46 2.83
CA VAL A 269 -8.85 -20.55 3.36
C VAL A 269 -8.17 -21.90 3.14
N TYR A 270 -7.60 -22.11 1.94
CA TYR A 270 -6.95 -23.36 1.58
C TYR A 270 -5.52 -23.50 2.13
N SER A 271 -4.83 -22.43 2.45
CA SER A 271 -3.48 -22.50 3.07
C SER A 271 -3.47 -23.13 4.47
N LYS A 272 -4.63 -23.40 5.05
CA LYS A 272 -4.76 -24.19 6.28
C LYS A 272 -4.72 -25.71 6.04
N GLU A 273 -4.78 -26.15 4.81
CA GLU A 273 -4.59 -27.55 4.43
C GLU A 273 -3.13 -27.74 3.99
N PRO A 274 -2.38 -28.74 4.54
CA PRO A 274 -0.95 -28.94 4.26
C PRO A 274 -0.65 -29.47 2.85
N MET A 275 -1.45 -29.14 1.85
CA MET A 275 -1.38 -29.73 0.52
C MET A 275 -0.61 -28.89 -0.52
N PHE A 276 -0.06 -27.72 -0.17
CA PHE A 276 0.58 -26.83 -1.14
C PHE A 276 1.93 -26.23 -0.73
N PHE A 277 2.56 -26.72 0.38
CA PHE A 277 3.95 -26.36 0.69
C PHE A 277 4.69 -27.55 1.31
#